data_f62fb7f513126c965fa40f601293576c
#
_entry.id   f62fb7f513126c965fa40f601293576c
#
_cell.length_a   1.000
_cell.length_b   1.000
_cell.length_c   1.000
_cell.angle_alpha   90.00
_cell.angle_beta   90.00
_cell.angle_gamma   90.00
#
_symmetry.space_group_name_H-M   'P 1'
#
loop_
_entity.id
_entity.type
_entity.pdbx_description
1 polymer ?
#
loop_
_entity_poly.entity_id
_entity_poly.type
_entity_poly.pdbx_seq_one_letter_code
_entity_poly.pdbx_strand_id
1 'polypeptide(L)'
;VLTPIITTDTVKNEWRTTVTMQVALNKKTIIDTVTFQLSDPILQSIALKNKEASFLKKGQAFSDEGINNELDRLVGLFRANGFYNFTKEKIFAEVDTIDASLMVLQLDPLSQITQVAEANAKNDQNPSWKISIQLRNLSKEITKQYKIGQQLFYSDVAILSNPDTILTKAPLNRDTLSNL
;
A
#
# COMPACT_ATOMS: atom_id res chain seq x y z
N VAL A 1 4.54 13.26 28.14
CA VAL A 1 5.82 13.45 28.90
C VAL A 1 6.10 12.14 29.60
N LEU A 2 7.24 11.50 29.25
CA LEU A 2 7.71 10.28 29.90
C LEU A 2 8.53 10.71 31.13
N THR A 3 8.02 10.43 32.32
CA THR A 3 8.78 10.63 33.57
C THR A 3 9.22 9.26 34.08
N PRO A 4 10.49 8.90 34.01
CA PRO A 4 10.98 7.67 34.60
C PRO A 4 10.98 7.78 36.13
N ILE A 5 10.44 6.77 36.81
CA ILE A 5 10.57 6.60 38.24
C ILE A 5 11.70 5.58 38.43
N ILE A 6 12.78 6.03 39.06
CA ILE A 6 13.95 5.19 39.34
C ILE A 6 13.93 4.85 40.83
N THR A 7 13.83 3.56 41.15
CA THR A 7 13.93 3.06 42.54
C THR A 7 15.14 2.14 42.63
N THR A 8 15.96 2.36 43.67
CA THR A 8 17.11 1.54 43.96
C THR A 8 16.86 0.78 45.27
N ASP A 9 17.01 -0.52 45.22
CA ASP A 9 16.81 -1.38 46.39
C ASP A 9 17.97 -2.41 46.50
N THR A 10 18.21 -2.91 47.71
CA THR A 10 19.23 -3.93 47.99
C THR A 10 18.53 -5.26 48.28
N VAL A 11 18.68 -6.21 47.36
CA VAL A 11 18.18 -7.56 47.56
C VAL A 11 19.35 -8.50 47.62
N LYS A 12 19.50 -9.23 48.75
CA LYS A 12 20.60 -10.20 48.98
C LYS A 12 22.00 -9.61 48.80
N ASN A 13 22.26 -8.43 49.33
CA ASN A 13 23.51 -7.68 49.19
C ASN A 13 23.88 -7.25 47.77
N GLU A 14 22.94 -7.31 46.84
CA GLU A 14 23.11 -6.77 45.46
C GLU A 14 22.26 -5.51 45.28
N TRP A 15 22.86 -4.46 44.68
CA TRP A 15 22.13 -3.26 44.30
C TRP A 15 21.30 -3.55 43.06
N ARG A 16 19.98 -3.35 43.16
CA ARG A 16 19.07 -3.49 42.03
C ARG A 16 18.43 -2.14 41.74
N THR A 17 18.49 -1.72 40.49
CA THR A 17 17.83 -0.51 40.00
C THR A 17 16.63 -0.89 39.15
N THR A 18 15.45 -0.48 39.55
CA THR A 18 14.24 -0.67 38.78
C THR A 18 13.84 0.67 38.14
N VAL A 19 13.69 0.67 36.82
CA VAL A 19 13.23 1.83 36.07
C VAL A 19 11.79 1.56 35.62
N THR A 20 10.85 2.31 36.16
CA THR A 20 9.44 2.25 35.77
C THR A 20 9.11 3.46 34.88
N MET A 21 8.66 3.20 33.67
CA MET A 21 8.20 4.26 32.76
C MET A 21 6.68 4.29 32.75
N GLN A 22 6.10 5.42 33.11
CA GLN A 22 4.67 5.67 32.97
C GLN A 22 4.41 6.28 31.59
N VAL A 23 3.67 5.55 30.75
CA VAL A 23 3.30 6.01 29.41
C VAL A 23 1.81 6.36 29.41
N ALA A 24 1.50 7.63 29.21
CA ALA A 24 0.13 8.05 28.92
C ALA A 24 -0.12 7.89 27.42
N LEU A 25 -1.02 6.99 27.06
CA LEU A 25 -1.41 6.77 25.68
C LEU A 25 -2.43 7.82 25.23
N ASN A 26 -2.22 8.37 24.05
CA ASN A 26 -3.22 9.20 23.38
C ASN A 26 -4.39 8.34 22.87
N LYS A 27 -5.49 9.00 22.49
CA LYS A 27 -6.62 8.31 21.86
C LYS A 27 -6.18 7.64 20.55
N LYS A 28 -6.71 6.47 20.34
CA LYS A 28 -6.44 5.68 19.12
C LYS A 28 -7.14 6.32 17.94
N THR A 29 -6.40 6.64 16.89
CA THR A 29 -6.96 7.05 15.60
C THR A 29 -7.45 5.82 14.84
N ILE A 30 -8.64 5.89 14.27
CA ILE A 30 -9.25 4.81 13.49
C ILE A 30 -9.36 5.18 12.01
N ILE A 31 -9.38 4.17 11.15
CA ILE A 31 -9.64 4.34 9.73
C ILE A 31 -11.15 4.45 9.53
N ASP A 32 -11.62 5.57 8.98
CA ASP A 32 -13.02 5.75 8.60
C ASP A 32 -13.31 5.13 7.23
N THR A 33 -12.54 5.50 6.23
CA THR A 33 -12.78 5.09 4.84
C THR A 33 -11.46 4.85 4.13
N VAL A 34 -11.43 3.80 3.29
CA VAL A 34 -10.32 3.52 2.38
C VAL A 34 -10.84 3.56 0.95
N THR A 35 -10.24 4.44 0.15
CA THR A 35 -10.58 4.63 -1.26
C THR A 35 -9.37 4.35 -2.14
N PHE A 36 -9.63 3.77 -3.32
CA PHE A 36 -8.62 3.59 -4.37
C PHE A 36 -8.93 4.55 -5.50
N GLN A 37 -8.05 5.51 -5.76
CA GLN A 37 -8.18 6.53 -6.79
C GLN A 37 -7.00 6.42 -7.75
N LEU A 38 -6.96 5.31 -8.48
CA LEU A 38 -5.89 5.03 -9.41
C LEU A 38 -6.25 5.61 -10.78
N SER A 39 -5.38 6.45 -11.34
CA SER A 39 -5.60 7.11 -12.63
C SER A 39 -5.66 6.14 -13.82
N ASP A 40 -5.10 4.94 -13.68
CA ASP A 40 -5.17 3.88 -14.69
C ASP A 40 -6.38 2.99 -14.45
N PRO A 41 -7.31 2.83 -15.41
CA PRO A 41 -8.55 2.07 -15.24
C PRO A 41 -8.32 0.56 -15.04
N ILE A 42 -7.24 0.00 -15.59
CA ILE A 42 -6.92 -1.42 -15.43
C ILE A 42 -6.43 -1.67 -14.01
N LEU A 43 -5.48 -0.87 -13.54
CA LEU A 43 -4.97 -0.95 -12.16
C LEU A 43 -6.10 -0.71 -11.15
N GLN A 44 -6.99 0.25 -11.43
CA GLN A 44 -8.16 0.54 -10.61
C GLN A 44 -9.07 -0.70 -10.50
N SER A 45 -9.37 -1.36 -11.63
CA SER A 45 -10.23 -2.54 -11.63
C SER A 45 -9.60 -3.72 -10.87
N ILE A 46 -8.29 -3.91 -10.98
CA ILE A 46 -7.54 -4.95 -10.26
C ILE A 46 -7.59 -4.69 -8.75
N ALA A 47 -7.34 -3.45 -8.33
CA ALA A 47 -7.37 -3.07 -6.91
C ALA A 47 -8.76 -3.28 -6.31
N LEU A 48 -9.83 -2.84 -7.00
CA LEU A 48 -11.21 -2.98 -6.54
C LEU A 48 -11.66 -4.44 -6.45
N LYS A 49 -11.31 -5.28 -7.42
CA LYS A 49 -11.61 -6.72 -7.38
C LYS A 49 -10.99 -7.44 -6.18
N ASN A 50 -9.85 -6.95 -5.71
CA ASN A 50 -9.10 -7.56 -4.61
C ASN A 50 -9.19 -6.73 -3.31
N LYS A 51 -10.23 -5.88 -3.17
CA LYS A 51 -10.43 -5.02 -2.00
C LYS A 51 -10.60 -5.81 -0.70
N GLU A 52 -11.23 -6.97 -0.74
CA GLU A 52 -11.47 -7.82 0.44
C GLU A 52 -10.17 -8.27 1.13
N ALA A 53 -9.10 -8.45 0.35
CA ALA A 53 -7.78 -8.83 0.84
C ALA A 53 -6.95 -7.64 1.36
N SER A 54 -7.52 -6.44 1.44
CA SER A 54 -6.82 -5.23 1.93
C SER A 54 -6.47 -5.36 3.42
N PHE A 55 -5.26 -4.89 3.76
CA PHE A 55 -4.82 -4.74 5.14
C PHE A 55 -5.49 -3.55 5.85
N LEU A 56 -6.05 -2.61 5.08
CA LEU A 56 -6.71 -1.43 5.61
C LEU A 56 -8.23 -1.64 5.63
N LYS A 57 -8.81 -1.69 6.83
CA LYS A 57 -10.25 -1.89 7.01
C LYS A 57 -10.86 -0.75 7.84
N LYS A 58 -12.08 -0.37 7.50
CA LYS A 58 -12.85 0.60 8.29
C LYS A 58 -12.95 0.18 9.76
N GLY A 59 -12.75 1.12 10.67
CA GLY A 59 -12.79 0.88 12.11
C GLY A 59 -11.51 0.30 12.71
N GLN A 60 -10.54 -0.06 11.89
CA GLN A 60 -9.23 -0.54 12.35
C GLN A 60 -8.37 0.64 12.83
N ALA A 61 -7.42 0.37 13.74
CA ALA A 61 -6.43 1.35 14.12
C ALA A 61 -5.60 1.78 12.92
N PHE A 62 -5.41 3.07 12.79
CA PHE A 62 -4.44 3.62 11.85
C PHE A 62 -3.03 3.24 12.28
N SER A 63 -2.21 2.79 11.34
CA SER A 63 -0.78 2.59 11.52
C SER A 63 -0.05 2.77 10.18
N ASP A 64 1.13 3.34 10.23
CA ASP A 64 2.00 3.48 9.06
C ASP A 64 2.43 2.13 8.50
N GLU A 65 2.60 1.13 9.38
CA GLU A 65 2.89 -0.23 8.99
C GLU A 65 1.73 -0.83 8.15
N GLY A 66 0.48 -0.61 8.58
CA GLY A 66 -0.69 -1.06 7.83
C GLY A 66 -0.76 -0.47 6.43
N ILE A 67 -0.45 0.83 6.29
CA ILE A 67 -0.36 1.49 4.97
C ILE A 67 0.75 0.87 4.13
N ASN A 68 1.94 0.71 4.70
CA ASN A 68 3.08 0.14 3.98
C ASN A 68 2.80 -1.27 3.48
N ASN A 69 2.19 -2.12 4.31
CA ASN A 69 1.81 -3.47 3.96
C ASN A 69 0.76 -3.50 2.83
N GLU A 70 -0.20 -2.58 2.85
CA GLU A 70 -1.18 -2.44 1.77
C GLU A 70 -0.54 -2.00 0.45
N LEU A 71 0.37 -1.03 0.49
CA LEU A 71 1.09 -0.60 -0.70
C LEU A 71 1.94 -1.73 -1.29
N ASP A 72 2.64 -2.50 -0.45
CA ASP A 72 3.43 -3.66 -0.88
C ASP A 72 2.55 -4.76 -1.47
N ARG A 73 1.39 -5.02 -0.85
CA ARG A 73 0.38 -5.96 -1.40
C ARG A 73 -0.08 -5.54 -2.79
N LEU A 74 -0.42 -4.26 -2.97
CA LEU A 74 -0.88 -3.73 -4.27
C LEU A 74 0.22 -3.81 -5.35
N VAL A 75 1.47 -3.49 -5.00
CA VAL A 75 2.60 -3.67 -5.92
C VAL A 75 2.74 -5.13 -6.36
N GLY A 76 2.68 -6.06 -5.40
CA GLY A 76 2.71 -7.49 -5.68
C GLY A 76 1.55 -7.93 -6.58
N LEU A 77 0.34 -7.45 -6.28
CA LEU A 77 -0.86 -7.72 -7.05
C LEU A 77 -0.76 -7.22 -8.48
N PHE A 78 -0.27 -6.00 -8.71
CA PHE A 78 -0.09 -5.45 -10.05
C PHE A 78 0.95 -6.21 -10.85
N ARG A 79 2.08 -6.58 -10.22
CA ARG A 79 3.10 -7.41 -10.86
C ARG A 79 2.57 -8.78 -11.25
N ALA A 80 1.79 -9.42 -10.40
CA ALA A 80 1.14 -10.69 -10.68
C ALA A 80 0.14 -10.60 -11.85
N ASN A 81 -0.41 -9.41 -12.11
CA ASN A 81 -1.30 -9.14 -13.25
C ASN A 81 -0.57 -8.58 -14.49
N GLY A 82 0.76 -8.71 -14.55
CA GLY A 82 1.57 -8.41 -15.72
C GLY A 82 2.20 -7.03 -15.76
N PHE A 83 2.05 -6.21 -14.70
CA PHE A 83 2.71 -4.90 -14.60
C PHE A 83 4.08 -5.03 -13.92
N TYR A 84 5.01 -5.77 -14.52
CA TYR A 84 6.29 -6.14 -13.91
C TYR A 84 7.17 -4.94 -13.53
N ASN A 85 7.07 -3.84 -14.26
CA ASN A 85 7.85 -2.63 -14.01
C ASN A 85 7.22 -1.72 -12.94
N PHE A 86 6.11 -2.14 -12.34
CA PHE A 86 5.45 -1.35 -11.29
C PHE A 86 6.25 -1.43 -9.98
N THR A 87 6.53 -0.26 -9.38
CA THR A 87 7.32 -0.14 -8.15
C THR A 87 6.54 0.61 -7.08
N LYS A 88 6.90 0.42 -5.81
CA LYS A 88 6.28 1.08 -4.66
C LYS A 88 6.34 2.61 -4.73
N GLU A 89 7.37 3.16 -5.38
CA GLU A 89 7.54 4.61 -5.55
C GLU A 89 6.43 5.26 -6.40
N LYS A 90 5.71 4.45 -7.17
CA LYS A 90 4.65 4.91 -8.07
C LYS A 90 3.26 4.94 -7.45
N ILE A 91 3.13 4.42 -6.24
CA ILE A 91 1.89 4.40 -5.48
C ILE A 91 2.13 5.06 -4.12
N PHE A 92 1.15 5.77 -3.62
CA PHE A 92 1.20 6.39 -2.31
C PHE A 92 -0.18 6.43 -1.68
N ALA A 93 -0.21 6.57 -0.37
CA ALA A 93 -1.43 6.81 0.39
C ALA A 93 -1.47 8.27 0.83
N GLU A 94 -2.58 8.92 0.53
CA GLU A 94 -2.92 10.23 1.06
C GLU A 94 -3.85 10.02 2.25
N VAL A 95 -3.52 10.65 3.37
CA VAL A 95 -4.31 10.56 4.60
C VAL A 95 -4.99 11.90 4.82
N ASP A 96 -6.31 11.90 4.73
CA ASP A 96 -7.12 13.06 5.04
C ASP A 96 -7.56 12.99 6.51
N THR A 97 -7.12 13.97 7.27
CA THR A 97 -7.40 14.11 8.70
C THR A 97 -8.61 14.99 8.98
N ILE A 98 -9.16 15.66 7.95
CA ILE A 98 -10.28 16.59 8.04
C ILE A 98 -11.50 15.94 7.39
N ASP A 99 -12.61 15.91 8.10
CA ASP A 99 -13.87 15.48 7.49
C ASP A 99 -14.43 16.57 6.57
N ALA A 100 -14.20 16.40 5.25
CA ALA A 100 -14.68 17.32 4.24
C ALA A 100 -16.22 17.47 4.23
N SER A 101 -16.96 16.51 4.78
CA SER A 101 -18.43 16.59 4.91
C SER A 101 -18.88 17.71 5.85
N LEU A 102 -17.97 18.19 6.71
CA LEU A 102 -18.19 19.31 7.60
C LEU A 102 -17.88 20.66 6.98
N MET A 103 -17.22 20.67 5.80
CA MET A 103 -17.04 21.87 4.99
C MET A 103 -18.25 22.08 4.08
N VAL A 104 -19.42 22.25 4.67
CA VAL A 104 -20.57 22.73 3.90
C VAL A 104 -20.26 24.16 3.48
N LEU A 105 -20.21 24.41 2.17
CA LEU A 105 -20.07 25.73 1.56
C LEU A 105 -21.26 26.62 1.99
N GLN A 106 -21.21 27.19 3.17
CA GLN A 106 -22.11 28.26 3.56
C GLN A 106 -21.48 29.58 3.19
N LEU A 107 -22.30 30.47 2.67
CA LEU A 107 -21.89 31.81 2.21
C LEU A 107 -21.43 32.74 3.34
N ASP A 108 -21.58 32.33 4.61
CA ASP A 108 -21.20 33.12 5.78
C ASP A 108 -19.86 32.67 6.37
N PRO A 109 -18.81 33.53 6.34
CA PRO A 109 -17.49 33.22 6.89
C PRO A 109 -17.45 32.88 8.39
N LEU A 110 -18.37 33.44 9.19
CA LEU A 110 -18.43 33.20 10.63
C LEU A 110 -18.95 31.79 10.95
N SER A 111 -19.93 31.33 10.20
CA SER A 111 -20.44 29.96 10.34
C SER A 111 -19.42 28.90 9.90
N GLN A 112 -18.54 29.22 8.95
CA GLN A 112 -17.45 28.33 8.55
C GLN A 112 -16.43 28.13 9.68
N ILE A 113 -16.07 29.20 10.39
CA ILE A 113 -15.12 29.13 11.51
C ILE A 113 -15.67 28.25 12.64
N THR A 114 -16.95 28.43 12.98
CA THR A 114 -17.59 27.64 14.05
C THR A 114 -17.70 26.16 13.65
N GLN A 115 -18.04 25.85 12.40
CA GLN A 115 -18.12 24.48 11.89
C GLN A 115 -16.75 23.79 11.89
N VAL A 116 -15.69 24.48 11.46
CA VAL A 116 -14.32 23.94 11.50
C VAL A 116 -13.89 23.69 12.94
N ALA A 117 -14.21 24.58 13.86
CA ALA A 117 -13.90 24.40 15.28
C ALA A 117 -14.64 23.20 15.90
N GLU A 118 -15.93 23.02 15.56
CA GLU A 118 -16.73 21.87 16.00
C GLU A 118 -16.25 20.56 15.38
N ALA A 119 -15.84 20.60 14.10
CA ALA A 119 -15.26 19.46 13.41
C ALA A 119 -13.96 19.00 14.05
N ASN A 120 -13.07 19.96 14.37
CA ASN A 120 -11.82 19.67 15.05
C ASN A 120 -12.07 19.10 16.45
N ALA A 121 -13.01 19.68 17.21
CA ALA A 121 -13.37 19.18 18.54
C ALA A 121 -13.95 17.76 18.51
N LYS A 122 -14.75 17.40 17.50
CA LYS A 122 -15.24 16.02 17.28
C LYS A 122 -14.12 15.08 16.89
N ASN A 123 -13.21 15.51 16.03
CA ASN A 123 -12.06 14.72 15.61
C ASN A 123 -11.10 14.47 16.79
N ASP A 124 -10.92 15.46 17.68
CA ASP A 124 -10.13 15.29 18.91
C ASP A 124 -10.74 14.28 19.87
N GLN A 125 -12.07 14.14 19.88
CA GLN A 125 -12.75 13.15 20.72
C GLN A 125 -12.65 11.73 20.16
N ASN A 126 -12.81 11.56 18.85
CA ASN A 126 -12.73 10.28 18.13
C ASN A 126 -12.00 10.48 16.81
N PRO A 127 -10.66 10.55 16.83
CA PRO A 127 -9.90 10.80 15.61
C PRO A 127 -10.11 9.67 14.59
N SER A 128 -10.68 10.06 13.46
CA SER A 128 -10.91 9.14 12.33
C SER A 128 -10.36 9.75 11.06
N TRP A 129 -9.62 8.93 10.29
CA TRP A 129 -8.92 9.37 9.09
C TRP A 129 -9.41 8.64 7.87
N LYS A 130 -9.49 9.36 6.75
CA LYS A 130 -9.78 8.78 5.42
C LYS A 130 -8.46 8.55 4.72
N ILE A 131 -8.33 7.38 4.10
CA ILE A 131 -7.13 6.99 3.36
C ILE A 131 -7.50 6.87 1.88
N SER A 132 -6.78 7.58 1.03
CA SER A 132 -6.90 7.51 -0.42
C SER A 132 -5.61 6.99 -1.01
N ILE A 133 -5.67 5.84 -1.69
CA ILE A 133 -4.51 5.27 -2.38
C ILE A 133 -4.52 5.79 -3.81
N GLN A 134 -3.41 6.42 -4.20
CA GLN A 134 -3.26 7.12 -5.47
C GLN A 134 -1.98 6.72 -6.19
N LEU A 135 -1.94 7.00 -7.50
CA LEU A 135 -0.75 6.81 -8.32
C LEU A 135 -0.04 8.15 -8.55
N ARG A 136 1.28 8.11 -8.47
CA ARG A 136 2.11 9.22 -8.98
C ARG A 136 2.13 9.17 -10.50
N ASN A 137 2.62 10.27 -11.12
CA ASN A 137 2.77 10.34 -12.58
C ASN A 137 3.47 9.10 -13.13
N LEU A 138 2.73 8.32 -13.92
CA LEU A 138 3.22 7.08 -14.49
C LEU A 138 3.72 7.32 -15.91
N SER A 139 4.91 6.80 -16.22
CA SER A 139 5.35 6.69 -17.61
C SER A 139 4.60 5.53 -18.30
N LYS A 140 4.47 5.60 -19.62
CA LYS A 140 3.83 4.54 -20.42
C LYS A 140 4.49 3.16 -20.23
N GLU A 141 5.78 3.12 -19.89
CA GLU A 141 6.50 1.87 -19.67
C GLU A 141 6.08 1.16 -18.36
N ILE A 142 5.71 1.92 -17.34
CA ILE A 142 5.31 1.38 -16.04
C ILE A 142 3.90 0.80 -16.11
N THR A 143 3.02 1.43 -16.91
CA THR A 143 1.65 0.97 -17.12
C THR A 143 1.53 -0.09 -18.23
N LYS A 144 2.66 -0.49 -18.84
CA LYS A 144 2.66 -1.54 -19.83
C LYS A 144 2.39 -2.89 -19.19
N GLN A 145 1.28 -3.50 -19.58
CA GLN A 145 0.91 -4.84 -19.17
C GLN A 145 1.55 -5.87 -20.09
N TYR A 146 2.28 -6.80 -19.50
CA TYR A 146 2.83 -7.94 -20.22
C TYR A 146 1.94 -9.15 -19.98
N LYS A 147 1.65 -9.88 -21.05
CA LYS A 147 0.95 -11.17 -20.96
C LYS A 147 1.92 -12.25 -21.36
N ILE A 148 1.91 -13.37 -20.65
CA ILE A 148 2.63 -14.55 -21.08
C ILE A 148 1.89 -15.06 -22.31
N GLY A 149 2.55 -14.98 -23.47
CA GLY A 149 2.06 -15.52 -24.72
C GLY A 149 2.40 -17.01 -24.85
N GLN A 150 2.50 -17.48 -26.07
CA GLN A 150 2.95 -18.83 -26.33
C GLN A 150 4.41 -19.01 -25.89
N GLN A 151 4.68 -20.01 -25.06
CA GLN A 151 6.04 -20.50 -24.83
C GLN A 151 6.39 -21.48 -25.91
N LEU A 152 7.50 -21.20 -26.59
CA LEU A 152 8.05 -22.12 -27.60
C LEU A 152 9.15 -22.97 -26.95
N PHE A 153 8.94 -24.25 -26.88
CA PHE A 153 9.97 -25.20 -26.45
C PHE A 153 10.62 -25.85 -27.67
N TYR A 154 11.94 -25.93 -27.62
CA TYR A 154 12.72 -26.66 -28.64
C TYR A 154 13.00 -28.05 -28.08
N SER A 155 12.50 -29.10 -28.74
CA SER A 155 12.74 -30.48 -28.31
C SER A 155 14.09 -31.00 -28.77
N ASP A 156 14.66 -30.43 -29.84
CA ASP A 156 15.95 -30.82 -30.38
C ASP A 156 16.88 -29.64 -30.54
N VAL A 157 18.00 -29.65 -29.80
CA VAL A 157 19.11 -28.73 -29.97
C VAL A 157 20.21 -29.44 -30.78
N ALA A 158 20.29 -29.14 -32.06
CA ALA A 158 21.42 -29.55 -32.86
C ALA A 158 22.57 -28.56 -32.71
N ILE A 159 23.68 -28.97 -32.11
CA ILE A 159 24.91 -28.18 -32.06
C ILE A 159 25.60 -28.33 -33.41
N LEU A 160 25.53 -27.29 -34.21
CA LEU A 160 26.22 -27.22 -35.49
C LEU A 160 27.55 -26.51 -35.31
N SER A 161 28.60 -27.05 -35.91
CA SER A 161 29.96 -26.49 -35.82
C SER A 161 30.13 -25.15 -36.55
N ASN A 162 29.13 -24.70 -37.31
CA ASN A 162 29.15 -23.42 -37.99
C ASN A 162 27.92 -22.56 -37.55
N PRO A 163 28.12 -21.46 -36.86
CA PRO A 163 27.04 -20.62 -36.33
C PRO A 163 26.15 -20.01 -37.42
N ASP A 164 26.66 -19.78 -38.62
CA ASP A 164 25.89 -19.15 -39.69
C ASP A 164 24.83 -20.09 -40.35
N THR A 165 24.88 -21.38 -40.04
CA THR A 165 23.96 -22.39 -40.60
C THR A 165 22.82 -22.75 -39.62
N ILE A 166 22.86 -22.28 -38.40
CA ILE A 166 21.99 -22.75 -37.32
C ILE A 166 20.51 -22.39 -37.54
N LEU A 167 20.23 -21.31 -38.22
CA LEU A 167 18.88 -20.75 -38.21
C LEU A 167 18.02 -21.10 -39.40
N THR A 168 18.57 -21.70 -40.45
CA THR A 168 17.83 -21.88 -41.70
C THR A 168 17.33 -23.28 -41.97
N LYS A 169 17.76 -24.32 -41.24
CA LYS A 169 17.45 -25.71 -41.59
C LYS A 169 17.08 -26.68 -40.47
N ALA A 170 17.02 -26.25 -39.21
CA ALA A 170 16.56 -27.15 -38.14
C ALA A 170 15.02 -27.26 -38.18
N PRO A 171 14.46 -28.46 -38.18
CA PRO A 171 13.01 -28.61 -38.00
C PRO A 171 12.67 -28.16 -36.59
N LEU A 172 12.03 -27.01 -36.51
CA LEU A 172 11.50 -26.47 -35.25
C LEU A 172 10.25 -27.27 -34.89
N ASN A 173 10.38 -28.22 -33.98
CA ASN A 173 9.22 -28.81 -33.36
C ASN A 173 8.67 -27.74 -32.35
N ARG A 174 7.54 -27.17 -32.72
CA ARG A 174 6.87 -26.17 -31.89
C ARG A 174 5.82 -26.88 -31.06
N ASP A 175 6.15 -27.19 -29.82
CA ASP A 175 5.13 -27.55 -28.86
C ASP A 175 4.61 -26.25 -28.22
N THR A 176 3.37 -25.93 -28.51
CA THR A 176 2.65 -24.84 -27.88
C THR A 176 2.02 -25.35 -26.61
N LEU A 177 2.58 -25.02 -25.48
CA LEU A 177 1.82 -25.10 -24.21
C LEU A 177 0.82 -23.95 -24.19
N SER A 178 -0.39 -24.22 -24.62
CA SER A 178 -1.55 -23.40 -24.34
C SER A 178 -2.04 -23.78 -22.96
N ASN A 179 -2.10 -22.83 -22.07
CA ASN A 179 -2.66 -22.86 -20.72
C ASN A 179 -1.66 -23.20 -19.60
N LEU A 180 -1.10 -22.14 -19.07
CA LEU A 180 -0.96 -21.99 -17.63
C LEU A 180 -1.66 -20.71 -17.22
#